data_17c7ab203fe73c744cadea95df62b691
#
_entry.id   17c7ab203fe73c744cadea95df62b691
#
_cell.length_a   1.000
_cell.length_b   1.000
_cell.length_c   1.000
_cell.angle_alpha   90.00
_cell.angle_beta   90.00
_cell.angle_gamma   90.00
#
_symmetry.space_group_name_H-M   'P 1'
#
loop_
_entity.id
_entity.type
_entity.pdbx_description
1 polymer ?
#
loop_
_entity_poly.entity_id
_entity_poly.type
_entity_poly.pdbx_seq_one_letter_code
_entity_poly.pdbx_strand_id
1 'polypeptide(L)'
;WDDHREEVADLMIATVDKFAPGFKASVVGRQIMSPLDLERTFGLVAGDIMHGALTLDQLFSARPVLGHGNYRSPIKGLYMCGSGTHPGGGVTGAPGHNAAREILRDFRR
;
A
#
# COMPACT_ATOMS: atom_id res chain seq x y z
N TRP A 1 -14.34 2.74 -14.19
CA TRP A 1 -12.96 2.35 -14.52
C TRP A 1 -12.90 1.45 -15.74
N ASP A 2 -13.76 0.42 -15.84
CA ASP A 2 -13.66 -0.57 -16.90
C ASP A 2 -13.78 0.08 -18.30
N ASP A 3 -14.70 1.02 -18.47
CA ASP A 3 -14.95 1.70 -19.74
C ASP A 3 -13.88 2.74 -20.12
N HIS A 4 -13.12 3.25 -19.13
CA HIS A 4 -12.16 4.34 -19.32
C HIS A 4 -10.70 3.92 -19.07
N ARG A 5 -10.45 2.65 -18.81
CA ARG A 5 -9.12 2.12 -18.45
C ARG A 5 -8.04 2.50 -19.47
N GLU A 6 -8.31 2.24 -20.74
CA GLU A 6 -7.36 2.50 -21.82
C GLU A 6 -7.16 4.00 -22.05
N GLU A 7 -8.23 4.79 -21.97
CA GLU A 7 -8.18 6.24 -22.10
C GLU A 7 -7.30 6.88 -21.01
N VAL A 8 -7.46 6.46 -19.76
CA VAL A 8 -6.64 6.94 -18.65
C VAL A 8 -5.17 6.56 -18.83
N ALA A 9 -4.89 5.33 -19.27
CA ALA A 9 -3.52 4.89 -19.52
C ALA A 9 -2.87 5.69 -20.66
N ASP A 10 -3.61 5.96 -21.74
CA ASP A 10 -3.13 6.79 -22.86
C ASP A 10 -2.85 8.23 -22.40
N LEU A 11 -3.69 8.78 -21.53
CA LEU A 11 -3.48 10.11 -20.94
C LEU A 11 -2.22 10.15 -20.06
N MET A 12 -1.98 9.11 -19.25
CA MET A 12 -0.77 9.01 -18.43
C MET A 12 0.49 8.94 -19.32
N ILE A 13 0.50 8.10 -20.34
CA ILE A 13 1.62 7.98 -21.28
C ILE A 13 1.86 9.32 -22.01
N ALA A 14 0.80 9.96 -22.50
CA ALA A 14 0.90 11.25 -23.16
C ALA A 14 1.40 12.35 -22.21
N THR A 15 1.07 12.27 -20.92
CA THR A 15 1.56 13.20 -19.91
C THR A 15 3.07 13.04 -19.70
N VAL A 16 3.56 11.81 -19.60
CA VAL A 16 5.00 11.52 -19.49
C VAL A 16 5.75 11.98 -20.75
N ASP A 17 5.18 11.75 -21.92
CA ASP A 17 5.79 12.12 -23.22
C ASP A 17 6.03 13.63 -23.35
N LYS A 18 5.23 14.48 -22.68
CA LYS A 18 5.45 15.94 -22.64
C LYS A 18 6.78 16.32 -21.95
N PHE A 19 7.21 15.55 -20.96
CA PHE A 19 8.43 15.80 -20.18
C PHE A 19 9.61 14.94 -20.67
N ALA A 20 9.33 13.84 -21.32
CA ALA A 20 10.30 12.92 -21.93
C ALA A 20 9.90 12.62 -23.36
N PRO A 21 10.22 13.50 -24.33
CA PRO A 21 9.83 13.34 -25.72
C PRO A 21 10.31 12.01 -26.30
N GLY A 22 9.41 11.27 -26.95
CA GLY A 22 9.67 9.94 -27.50
C GLY A 22 9.32 8.78 -26.54
N PHE A 23 8.92 9.06 -25.30
CA PHE A 23 8.49 8.04 -24.36
C PHE A 23 7.33 7.20 -24.92
N LYS A 24 6.31 7.85 -25.45
CA LYS A 24 5.15 7.17 -26.04
C LYS A 24 5.55 6.17 -27.12
N ALA A 25 6.51 6.52 -27.98
CA ALA A 25 7.00 5.66 -29.06
C ALA A 25 7.86 4.48 -28.55
N SER A 26 8.43 4.60 -27.36
CA SER A 26 9.25 3.57 -26.75
C SER A 26 8.45 2.51 -25.97
N VAL A 27 7.16 2.71 -25.76
CA VAL A 27 6.30 1.76 -25.02
C VAL A 27 6.06 0.52 -25.88
N VAL A 28 6.66 -0.58 -25.48
CA VAL A 28 6.55 -1.89 -26.18
C VAL A 28 5.44 -2.78 -25.61
N GLY A 29 4.92 -2.45 -24.44
CA GLY A 29 3.81 -3.16 -23.80
C GLY A 29 3.38 -2.43 -22.53
N ARG A 30 2.15 -2.68 -22.08
CA ARG A 30 1.62 -2.09 -20.86
C ARG A 30 0.70 -3.05 -20.12
N GLN A 31 0.69 -2.95 -18.81
CA GLN A 31 -0.33 -3.54 -17.96
C GLN A 31 -1.03 -2.42 -17.20
N ILE A 32 -2.35 -2.44 -17.22
CA ILE A 32 -3.17 -1.42 -16.58
C ILE A 32 -3.89 -2.06 -15.40
N MET A 33 -3.69 -1.50 -14.22
CA MET A 33 -4.41 -1.89 -13.01
C MET A 33 -5.10 -0.65 -12.44
N SER A 34 -6.40 -0.61 -12.57
CA SER A 34 -7.25 0.41 -11.95
C SER A 34 -7.45 0.12 -10.45
N PRO A 35 -7.90 1.08 -9.64
CA PRO A 35 -8.31 0.81 -8.26
C PRO A 35 -9.34 -0.31 -8.15
N LEU A 36 -10.25 -0.42 -9.10
CA LEU A 36 -11.24 -1.51 -9.15
C LEU A 36 -10.59 -2.88 -9.43
N ASP A 37 -9.53 -2.94 -10.23
CA ASP A 37 -8.76 -4.17 -10.44
C ASP A 37 -8.02 -4.58 -9.16
N LEU A 38 -7.47 -3.62 -8.42
CA LEU A 38 -6.82 -3.86 -7.15
C LEU A 38 -7.81 -4.42 -6.11
N GLU A 39 -9.01 -3.87 -6.08
CA GLU A 39 -10.08 -4.40 -5.21
C GLU A 39 -10.47 -5.82 -5.60
N ARG A 40 -10.71 -6.08 -6.89
CA ARG A 40 -11.11 -7.40 -7.40
C ARG A 40 -10.04 -8.46 -7.24
N THR A 41 -8.77 -8.08 -7.42
CA THR A 41 -7.65 -9.03 -7.42
C THR A 41 -7.11 -9.30 -6.02
N PHE A 42 -7.04 -8.27 -5.19
CA PHE A 42 -6.37 -8.32 -3.88
C PHE A 42 -7.30 -8.09 -2.69
N GLY A 43 -8.58 -7.82 -2.91
CA GLY A 43 -9.55 -7.52 -1.85
C GLY A 43 -9.31 -6.17 -1.15
N LEU A 44 -8.60 -5.25 -1.80
CA LEU A 44 -8.31 -3.93 -1.23
C LEU A 44 -9.55 -3.04 -1.36
N VAL A 45 -10.08 -2.57 -0.26
CA VAL A 45 -11.25 -1.69 -0.23
C VAL A 45 -11.00 -0.44 -1.09
N ALA A 46 -11.82 -0.24 -2.13
CA ALA A 46 -11.66 0.83 -3.12
C ALA A 46 -10.28 0.88 -3.80
N GLY A 47 -9.53 -0.23 -3.80
CA GLY A 47 -8.18 -0.30 -4.32
C GLY A 47 -7.14 0.46 -3.51
N ASP A 48 -7.41 0.75 -2.23
CA ASP A 48 -6.52 1.51 -1.36
C ASP A 48 -5.31 0.68 -0.93
N ILE A 49 -4.16 0.95 -1.55
CA ILE A 49 -2.88 0.32 -1.23
C ILE A 49 -2.25 0.80 0.08
N MET A 50 -2.76 1.90 0.64
CA MET A 50 -2.22 2.51 1.87
C MET A 50 -2.96 2.08 3.14
N HIS A 51 -4.10 1.40 3.00
CA HIS A 51 -4.98 0.99 4.10
C HIS A 51 -5.43 2.18 4.97
N GLY A 52 -6.00 3.19 4.32
CA GLY A 52 -6.51 4.40 4.94
C GLY A 52 -5.56 5.61 4.85
N ALA A 53 -5.99 6.71 5.41
CA ALA A 53 -5.27 7.97 5.35
C ALA A 53 -3.96 7.91 6.15
N LEU A 54 -2.93 8.63 5.69
CA LEU A 54 -1.68 8.90 6.42
C LEU A 54 -1.71 10.31 7.01
N THR A 55 -2.75 10.57 7.80
CA THR A 55 -2.90 11.81 8.58
C THR A 55 -2.11 11.70 9.91
N LEU A 56 -1.92 12.82 10.60
CA LEU A 56 -1.12 12.83 11.84
C LEU A 56 -1.67 11.90 12.94
N ASP A 57 -2.98 11.69 12.96
CA ASP A 57 -3.67 10.75 13.84
C ASP A 57 -3.56 9.28 13.40
N GLN A 58 -2.91 9.01 12.27
CA GLN A 58 -2.62 7.69 11.73
C GLN A 58 -1.11 7.44 11.55
N LEU A 59 -0.28 8.09 12.37
CA LEU A 59 1.16 7.90 12.41
C LEU A 59 1.62 7.35 13.76
N PHE A 60 2.80 6.74 13.77
CA PHE A 60 3.47 6.22 14.97
C PHE A 60 2.54 5.33 15.83
N SER A 61 2.38 5.66 17.10
CA SER A 61 1.57 4.92 18.07
C SER A 61 0.06 4.99 17.82
N ALA A 62 -0.40 5.91 17.00
CA ALA A 62 -1.81 6.05 16.62
C ALA A 62 -2.23 5.11 15.48
N ARG A 63 -1.27 4.49 14.76
CA ARG A 63 -1.58 3.57 13.66
C ARG A 63 -1.45 2.11 14.12
N PRO A 64 -2.44 1.24 13.91
CA PRO A 64 -3.78 1.47 13.33
C PRO A 64 -4.75 2.20 14.27
N VAL A 65 -4.55 2.08 15.57
CA VAL A 65 -5.35 2.70 16.63
C VAL A 65 -4.51 2.82 17.91
N LEU A 66 -4.79 3.83 18.72
CA LEU A 66 -4.10 4.01 20.01
C LEU A 66 -4.14 2.74 20.86
N GLY A 67 -2.99 2.39 21.45
CA GLY A 67 -2.80 1.18 22.25
C GLY A 67 -2.34 -0.05 21.44
N HIS A 68 -2.44 -0.04 20.13
CA HIS A 68 -2.07 -1.16 19.24
C HIS A 68 -0.99 -0.82 18.21
N GLY A 69 -0.26 0.28 18.39
CA GLY A 69 0.83 0.70 17.50
C GLY A 69 2.10 -0.17 17.56
N ASN A 70 2.13 -1.18 18.43
CA ASN A 70 3.26 -2.10 18.62
C ASN A 70 3.13 -3.43 17.88
N TYR A 71 2.35 -3.46 16.79
CA TYR A 71 2.14 -4.64 15.92
C TYR A 71 1.36 -5.80 16.55
N ARG A 72 0.97 -5.71 17.83
CA ARG A 72 0.16 -6.72 18.51
C ARG A 72 -1.32 -6.40 18.39
N SER A 73 -2.13 -7.40 18.07
CA SER A 73 -3.58 -7.27 18.17
C SER A 73 -4.06 -7.55 19.61
N PRO A 74 -5.33 -7.25 19.93
CA PRO A 74 -5.93 -7.68 21.20
C PRO A 74 -5.97 -9.21 21.38
N ILE A 75 -5.89 -9.96 20.29
CA ILE A 75 -5.90 -11.43 20.30
C ILE A 75 -4.47 -11.91 20.52
N LYS A 76 -4.25 -12.67 21.59
CA LYS A 76 -2.93 -13.21 21.93
C LYS A 76 -2.37 -14.06 20.77
N GLY A 77 -1.13 -13.76 20.37
CA GLY A 77 -0.44 -14.48 19.29
C GLY A 77 -0.77 -14.00 17.88
N LEU A 78 -1.69 -13.03 17.72
CA LEU A 78 -2.00 -12.42 16.44
C LEU A 78 -1.28 -11.08 16.31
N TYR A 79 -0.53 -10.93 15.21
CA TYR A 79 0.27 -9.74 14.90
C TYR A 79 -0.12 -9.15 13.55
N MET A 80 0.11 -7.85 13.40
CA MET A 80 -0.11 -7.11 12.16
C MET A 80 1.22 -6.62 11.60
N CYS A 81 1.45 -6.77 10.29
CA CYS A 81 2.73 -6.46 9.67
C CYS A 81 2.64 -5.73 8.32
N GLY A 82 1.45 -5.37 7.89
CA GLY A 82 1.20 -4.72 6.60
C GLY A 82 1.17 -3.20 6.67
N SER A 83 0.75 -2.56 5.57
CA SER A 83 0.62 -1.11 5.46
C SER A 83 -0.42 -0.49 6.41
N GLY A 84 -1.27 -1.30 7.02
CA GLY A 84 -2.15 -0.88 8.12
C GLY A 84 -1.43 -0.56 9.43
N THR A 85 -0.13 -0.87 9.57
CA THR A 85 0.68 -0.55 10.76
C THR A 85 1.74 0.51 10.44
N HIS A 86 2.32 1.12 11.48
CA HIS A 86 3.41 2.09 11.30
C HIS A 86 4.65 1.43 10.64
N PRO A 87 5.35 2.08 9.68
CA PRO A 87 5.15 3.43 9.17
C PRO A 87 4.15 3.54 8.00
N GLY A 88 3.35 2.54 7.72
CA GLY A 88 2.41 2.54 6.62
C GLY A 88 2.95 1.91 5.34
N GLY A 89 2.29 2.17 4.22
CA GLY A 89 2.67 1.68 2.89
C GLY A 89 3.95 2.31 2.35
N GLY A 90 4.40 1.87 1.16
CA GLY A 90 5.59 2.40 0.49
C GLY A 90 6.63 1.33 0.12
N VAL A 91 6.27 0.06 0.22
CA VAL A 91 7.10 -1.11 -0.18
C VAL A 91 8.48 -1.12 0.50
N THR A 92 8.58 -0.58 1.72
CA THR A 92 9.83 -0.47 2.48
C THR A 92 10.21 -1.75 3.23
N GLY A 93 9.23 -2.65 3.46
CA GLY A 93 9.39 -3.79 4.36
C GLY A 93 9.42 -3.42 5.85
N ALA A 94 9.38 -2.14 6.20
CA ALA A 94 9.52 -1.68 7.60
C ALA A 94 8.43 -2.22 8.54
N PRO A 95 7.13 -2.24 8.19
CA PRO A 95 6.12 -2.83 9.06
C PRO A 95 6.38 -4.31 9.36
N GLY A 96 6.77 -5.09 8.35
CA GLY A 96 7.11 -6.51 8.51
C GLY A 96 8.34 -6.72 9.38
N HIS A 97 9.40 -5.94 9.17
CA HIS A 97 10.61 -5.98 10.00
C HIS A 97 10.30 -5.68 11.46
N ASN A 98 9.56 -4.61 11.71
CA ASN A 98 9.20 -4.20 13.07
C ASN A 98 8.32 -5.23 13.77
N ALA A 99 7.31 -5.77 13.07
CA ALA A 99 6.46 -6.83 13.59
C ALA A 99 7.26 -8.09 13.95
N ALA A 100 8.18 -8.52 13.08
CA ALA A 100 9.04 -9.66 13.33
C ALA A 100 9.89 -9.48 14.60
N ARG A 101 10.42 -8.28 14.85
CA ARG A 101 11.16 -7.99 16.09
C ARG A 101 10.28 -8.10 17.35
N GLU A 102 9.05 -7.65 17.27
CA GLU A 102 8.12 -7.77 18.42
C GLU A 102 7.71 -9.23 18.64
N ILE A 103 7.45 -9.99 17.58
CA ILE A 103 7.19 -11.43 17.66
C ILE A 103 8.37 -12.14 18.35
N LEU A 104 9.59 -11.92 17.88
CA LEU A 104 10.78 -12.56 18.44
C LEU A 104 11.01 -12.18 19.92
N ARG A 105 10.66 -10.98 20.36
CA ARG A 105 10.72 -10.58 21.78
C ARG A 105 9.75 -11.38 22.63
N ASP A 106 8.55 -11.65 22.11
CA ASP A 106 7.52 -12.39 22.85
C ASP A 106 7.86 -13.89 22.96
N PHE A 107 8.49 -14.46 21.92
CA PHE A 107 8.95 -15.86 21.95
C PHE A 107 10.23 -16.10 22.75
N ARG A 108 10.97 -15.05 23.12
CA ARG A 108 12.18 -15.15 23.97
C ARG A 108 11.90 -15.02 25.47
N ARG A 109 10.68 -14.71 25.84
CA ARG A 109 10.20 -14.63 27.23
C ARG A 109 9.59 -15.93 27.68
#